data_2e756b8e75769d5989a2926f887f7851
#
_entry.id   2e756b8e75769d5989a2926f887f7851
#
_cell.length_a   1.000
_cell.length_b   1.000
_cell.length_c   1.000
_cell.angle_alpha   90.00
_cell.angle_beta   90.00
_cell.angle_gamma   90.00
#
_symmetry.space_group_name_H-M   'P 1'
#
loop_
_entity.id
_entity.type
_entity.pdbx_description
1 polymer ?
#
loop_
_entity_poly.entity_id
_entity_poly.type
_entity_poly.pdbx_seq_one_letter_code
_entity_poly.pdbx_strand_id
1 'polypeptide(L)'
;MKIQLLDREYWYGSCVKNGRKMPFSAKTKACVDFTENRTPNQAMPILVSTRGRSLWRDTGFTAEFDNGILRVPDDCCLCREGENLRDAYLGAMRRWFPFQPGAPAEELFSKPIYNTWIEFTFYQSQKAILEYAESIRKAGMPAGVLMIDDGWAEYYGDWRFHGGKFPEPEKMLQKLKELGFRVMVWVCPYVSADSVKYREAEELDILIKNPDGQPYIARWWNGYSAVLDFSNPEAARWMKE
;
A
#
# COMPACT_ATOMS: atom_id res chain seq x y z
N MET A 1 2.67 -27.65 10.66
CA MET A 1 2.95 -27.46 12.09
C MET A 1 1.64 -27.31 12.87
N LYS A 2 1.57 -27.91 14.09
CA LYS A 2 0.44 -27.72 15.01
C LYS A 2 0.95 -26.94 16.24
N ILE A 3 0.30 -25.85 16.56
CA ILE A 3 0.67 -24.96 17.66
C ILE A 3 -0.47 -24.97 18.67
N GLN A 4 -0.20 -25.46 19.88
CA GLN A 4 -1.15 -25.36 20.98
C GLN A 4 -1.25 -23.92 21.45
N LEU A 5 -2.46 -23.37 21.52
CA LEU A 5 -2.70 -22.06 22.11
C LEU A 5 -2.47 -22.13 23.63
N LEU A 6 -1.83 -21.09 24.16
CA LEU A 6 -1.60 -20.94 25.59
C LEU A 6 -2.88 -20.48 26.31
N ASP A 7 -2.90 -20.64 27.66
CA ASP A 7 -4.03 -20.13 28.44
C ASP A 7 -4.22 -18.61 28.21
N ARG A 8 -5.47 -18.21 27.91
CA ARG A 8 -5.86 -16.82 27.61
C ARG A 8 -5.03 -16.18 26.53
N GLU A 9 -4.59 -16.95 25.56
CA GLU A 9 -3.89 -16.43 24.39
C GLU A 9 -4.87 -16.00 23.30
N TYR A 10 -4.62 -14.81 22.78
CA TYR A 10 -5.39 -14.19 21.70
C TYR A 10 -4.44 -13.83 20.57
N TRP A 11 -4.79 -14.24 19.35
CA TRP A 11 -4.01 -13.98 18.14
C TRP A 11 -4.66 -12.92 17.26
N TYR A 12 -3.82 -12.08 16.69
CA TYR A 12 -4.20 -11.00 15.77
C TYR A 12 -3.38 -11.10 14.49
N GLY A 13 -3.98 -10.68 13.38
CA GLY A 13 -3.40 -10.70 12.05
C GLY A 13 -4.41 -11.25 11.06
N SER A 14 -4.50 -10.68 9.93
CA SER A 14 -5.38 -11.03 8.81
C SER A 14 -5.56 -9.80 7.93
N CYS A 15 -6.47 -9.85 6.94
CA CYS A 15 -6.89 -8.65 6.23
C CYS A 15 -7.95 -7.85 7.02
N VAL A 16 -8.11 -6.59 6.69
CA VAL A 16 -9.06 -5.66 7.34
C VAL A 16 -10.50 -6.19 7.32
N LYS A 17 -10.91 -6.88 6.26
CA LYS A 17 -12.23 -7.52 6.14
C LYS A 17 -12.53 -8.47 7.31
N ASN A 18 -11.52 -9.10 7.86
CA ASN A 18 -11.66 -10.04 8.97
C ASN A 18 -11.52 -9.39 10.35
N GLY A 19 -11.39 -8.07 10.44
CA GLY A 19 -11.18 -7.33 11.69
C GLY A 19 -12.16 -7.68 12.80
N ARG A 20 -13.44 -7.85 12.45
CA ARG A 20 -14.49 -8.25 13.42
C ARG A 20 -14.38 -9.69 13.93
N LYS A 21 -13.58 -10.55 13.27
CA LYS A 21 -13.35 -11.94 13.68
C LYS A 21 -12.19 -12.07 14.65
N MET A 22 -11.37 -11.05 14.78
CA MET A 22 -10.28 -10.98 15.73
C MET A 22 -10.76 -10.50 17.11
N PRO A 23 -10.11 -10.93 18.19
CA PRO A 23 -8.99 -11.87 18.24
C PRO A 23 -9.38 -13.33 18.04
N PHE A 24 -8.46 -14.13 17.50
CA PHE A 24 -8.59 -15.58 17.43
C PHE A 24 -8.10 -16.22 18.76
N SER A 25 -8.91 -17.09 19.33
CA SER A 25 -8.66 -17.69 20.65
C SER A 25 -8.87 -19.19 20.64
N ALA A 26 -8.68 -19.85 21.77
CA ALA A 26 -8.96 -21.29 21.93
C ALA A 26 -10.41 -21.67 21.57
N LYS A 27 -11.35 -20.71 21.63
CA LYS A 27 -12.76 -20.93 21.28
C LYS A 27 -13.06 -20.64 19.80
N THR A 28 -12.09 -20.14 19.06
CA THR A 28 -12.28 -19.76 17.66
C THR A 28 -12.20 -20.98 16.76
N LYS A 29 -13.15 -21.09 15.83
CA LYS A 29 -13.07 -21.95 14.66
C LYS A 29 -13.06 -21.08 13.43
N ALA A 30 -11.88 -20.94 12.79
CA ALA A 30 -11.69 -20.05 11.65
C ALA A 30 -10.50 -20.51 10.79
N CYS A 31 -10.62 -20.24 9.48
CA CYS A 31 -9.54 -20.35 8.53
C CYS A 31 -9.18 -18.95 8.05
N VAL A 32 -7.92 -18.57 8.19
CA VAL A 32 -7.35 -17.31 7.71
C VAL A 32 -6.45 -17.64 6.53
N ASP A 33 -6.80 -17.12 5.37
CA ASP A 33 -6.08 -17.37 4.12
C ASP A 33 -5.27 -16.14 3.70
N PHE A 34 -3.94 -16.29 3.70
CA PHE A 34 -2.97 -15.30 3.24
C PHE A 34 -2.36 -15.67 1.88
N THR A 35 -2.83 -16.74 1.22
CA THR A 35 -2.22 -17.23 -0.03
C THR A 35 -2.48 -16.33 -1.22
N GLU A 36 -3.60 -15.59 -1.19
CA GLU A 36 -3.99 -14.67 -2.25
C GLU A 36 -4.63 -13.41 -1.65
N ASN A 37 -4.45 -12.29 -2.33
CA ASN A 37 -5.19 -11.07 -2.00
C ASN A 37 -6.60 -11.14 -2.60
N ARG A 38 -7.51 -11.86 -1.93
CA ARG A 38 -8.91 -12.07 -2.37
C ARG A 38 -9.85 -10.96 -1.97
N THR A 39 -9.35 -9.92 -1.37
CA THR A 39 -10.15 -8.77 -0.91
C THR A 39 -9.52 -7.47 -1.39
N PRO A 40 -10.28 -6.36 -1.47
CA PRO A 40 -9.70 -5.06 -1.80
C PRO A 40 -8.77 -4.51 -0.71
N ASN A 41 -8.62 -5.23 0.42
CA ASN A 41 -7.75 -4.83 1.52
C ASN A 41 -6.49 -5.68 1.56
N GLN A 42 -5.39 -5.05 1.91
CA GLN A 42 -4.11 -5.69 2.07
C GLN A 42 -4.14 -6.77 3.16
N ALA A 43 -3.40 -7.84 2.93
CA ALA A 43 -3.12 -8.87 3.92
C ALA A 43 -1.61 -9.10 3.99
N MET A 44 -1.11 -9.38 5.20
CA MET A 44 0.30 -9.67 5.43
C MET A 44 0.40 -11.02 6.13
N PRO A 45 1.31 -11.92 5.71
CA PRO A 45 1.40 -13.29 6.24
C PRO A 45 2.05 -13.33 7.62
N ILE A 46 1.49 -12.58 8.55
CA ILE A 46 1.93 -12.45 9.94
C ILE A 46 0.76 -12.63 10.91
N LEU A 47 1.00 -13.34 12.00
CA LEU A 47 0.14 -13.38 13.17
C LEU A 47 0.95 -13.02 14.42
N VAL A 48 0.36 -12.27 15.33
CA VAL A 48 0.96 -11.89 16.62
C VAL A 48 0.02 -12.21 17.78
N SER A 49 0.54 -12.62 18.92
CA SER A 49 -0.27 -13.05 20.05
C SER A 49 -0.05 -12.24 21.32
N THR A 50 -1.04 -12.26 22.20
CA THR A 50 -0.98 -11.65 23.54
C THR A 50 -0.02 -12.36 24.49
N ARG A 51 0.59 -13.46 24.05
CA ARG A 51 1.57 -14.25 24.84
C ARG A 51 2.98 -14.16 24.26
N GLY A 52 3.31 -13.03 23.61
CA GLY A 52 4.65 -12.77 23.11
C GLY A 52 5.05 -13.60 21.89
N ARG A 53 4.12 -14.33 21.27
CA ARG A 53 4.43 -15.18 20.12
C ARG A 53 4.07 -14.48 18.81
N SER A 54 4.90 -14.68 17.79
CA SER A 54 4.64 -14.25 16.43
C SER A 54 4.84 -15.40 15.45
N LEU A 55 4.07 -15.41 14.37
CA LEU A 55 4.15 -16.38 13.30
C LEU A 55 4.34 -15.63 11.97
N TRP A 56 5.28 -16.09 11.18
CA TRP A 56 5.63 -15.50 9.90
C TRP A 56 5.95 -16.56 8.86
N ARG A 57 5.69 -16.23 7.60
CA ARG A 57 6.19 -16.92 6.43
C ARG A 57 6.47 -15.91 5.33
N ASP A 58 7.54 -16.09 4.56
CA ASP A 58 7.92 -15.18 3.46
C ASP A 58 6.91 -15.20 2.30
N THR A 59 6.16 -16.27 2.19
CA THR A 59 5.06 -16.41 1.22
C THR A 59 3.72 -16.54 1.92
N GLY A 60 2.63 -16.32 1.19
CA GLY A 60 1.29 -16.52 1.73
C GLY A 60 1.07 -17.95 2.26
N PHE A 61 0.23 -18.09 3.27
CA PHE A 61 -0.13 -19.38 3.88
C PHE A 61 -1.56 -19.38 4.41
N THR A 62 -2.05 -20.55 4.76
CA THR A 62 -3.34 -20.73 5.44
C THR A 62 -3.11 -21.04 6.91
N ALA A 63 -3.81 -20.34 7.80
CA ALA A 63 -3.81 -20.57 9.24
C ALA A 63 -5.21 -21.02 9.71
N GLU A 64 -5.30 -22.22 10.27
CA GLU A 64 -6.55 -22.81 10.74
C GLU A 64 -6.59 -22.83 12.26
N PHE A 65 -7.55 -22.11 12.86
CA PHE A 65 -7.85 -22.13 14.28
C PHE A 65 -8.99 -23.10 14.54
N ASP A 66 -8.75 -24.11 15.38
CA ASP A 66 -9.77 -25.09 15.77
C ASP A 66 -9.47 -25.68 17.14
N ASN A 67 -10.41 -25.56 18.08
CA ASN A 67 -10.35 -26.16 19.41
C ASN A 67 -9.02 -25.93 20.16
N GLY A 68 -8.53 -24.69 20.16
CA GLY A 68 -7.29 -24.32 20.86
C GLY A 68 -6.00 -24.74 20.13
N ILE A 69 -6.10 -25.21 18.91
CA ILE A 69 -4.97 -25.55 18.05
C ILE A 69 -4.94 -24.60 16.85
N LEU A 70 -3.76 -24.06 16.58
CA LEU A 70 -3.46 -23.34 15.34
C LEU A 70 -2.64 -24.26 14.43
N ARG A 71 -3.19 -24.56 13.24
CA ARG A 71 -2.50 -25.35 12.19
C ARG A 71 -2.01 -24.42 11.09
N VAL A 72 -0.76 -24.57 10.71
CA VAL A 72 -0.08 -23.82 9.68
C VAL A 72 0.91 -24.72 8.93
N PRO A 73 1.42 -24.33 7.75
CA PRO A 73 2.52 -25.04 7.07
C PRO A 73 3.74 -25.22 7.97
N ASP A 74 4.50 -26.29 7.73
CA ASP A 74 5.65 -26.65 8.59
C ASP A 74 6.83 -25.68 8.46
N ASP A 75 6.91 -24.94 7.35
CA ASP A 75 7.92 -23.93 7.04
C ASP A 75 7.58 -22.53 7.59
N CYS A 76 6.49 -22.39 8.33
CA CYS A 76 6.21 -21.16 9.07
C CYS A 76 7.20 -20.98 10.23
N CYS A 77 7.65 -19.77 10.45
CA CYS A 77 8.53 -19.38 11.55
C CYS A 77 7.68 -18.96 12.77
N LEU A 78 7.69 -19.77 13.83
CA LEU A 78 7.11 -19.42 15.13
C LEU A 78 8.18 -18.85 16.04
N CYS A 79 8.03 -17.59 16.46
CA CYS A 79 8.94 -16.91 17.39
C CYS A 79 8.23 -16.57 18.70
N ARG A 80 9.01 -16.41 19.77
CA ARG A 80 8.55 -15.86 21.04
C ARG A 80 9.47 -14.71 21.46
N GLU A 81 8.90 -13.54 21.64
CA GLU A 81 9.58 -12.30 22.01
C GLU A 81 8.82 -11.67 23.19
N GLY A 82 9.24 -12.01 24.41
CA GLY A 82 8.59 -11.53 25.62
C GLY A 82 7.27 -12.23 25.98
N GLU A 83 6.36 -11.53 26.67
CA GLU A 83 5.20 -12.14 27.30
C GLU A 83 3.85 -11.51 26.92
N ASN A 84 3.85 -10.50 26.05
CA ASN A 84 2.65 -9.74 25.70
C ASN A 84 2.60 -9.39 24.22
N LEU A 85 1.48 -8.81 23.77
CA LEU A 85 1.25 -8.46 22.37
C LEU A 85 2.25 -7.42 21.84
N ARG A 86 2.62 -6.44 22.68
CA ARG A 86 3.60 -5.41 22.29
C ARG A 86 4.97 -6.03 22.01
N ASP A 87 5.39 -6.95 22.85
CA ASP A 87 6.68 -7.65 22.68
C ASP A 87 6.69 -8.49 21.41
N ALA A 88 5.59 -9.27 21.17
CA ALA A 88 5.42 -10.03 19.94
C ALA A 88 5.48 -9.14 18.68
N TYR A 89 4.77 -8.02 18.70
CA TYR A 89 4.75 -7.07 17.59
C TYR A 89 6.13 -6.45 17.33
N LEU A 90 6.77 -5.91 18.38
CA LEU A 90 8.08 -5.29 18.25
C LEU A 90 9.17 -6.29 17.85
N GLY A 91 9.09 -7.53 18.35
CA GLY A 91 9.98 -8.60 17.93
C GLY A 91 9.83 -8.95 16.47
N ALA A 92 8.58 -9.11 16.01
CA ALA A 92 8.28 -9.34 14.60
C ALA A 92 8.77 -8.18 13.70
N MET A 93 8.52 -6.93 14.11
CA MET A 93 8.98 -5.76 13.35
C MET A 93 10.51 -5.71 13.24
N ARG A 94 11.24 -5.94 14.34
CA ARG A 94 12.71 -5.97 14.31
C ARG A 94 13.26 -7.07 13.40
N ARG A 95 12.59 -8.22 13.35
CA ARG A 95 13.06 -9.40 12.60
C ARG A 95 12.76 -9.31 11.11
N TRP A 96 11.53 -8.99 10.73
CA TRP A 96 11.06 -9.06 9.34
C TRP A 96 10.85 -7.70 8.68
N PHE A 97 10.76 -6.63 9.48
CA PHE A 97 10.58 -5.26 9.02
C PHE A 97 11.57 -4.33 9.74
N PRO A 98 12.90 -4.58 9.62
CA PRO A 98 13.88 -3.79 10.33
C PRO A 98 13.77 -2.32 9.96
N PHE A 99 13.73 -1.47 10.98
CA PHE A 99 13.67 -0.03 10.79
C PHE A 99 14.88 0.45 9.99
N GLN A 100 14.61 1.14 8.90
CA GLN A 100 15.64 1.86 8.15
C GLN A 100 15.74 3.28 8.72
N PRO A 101 16.96 3.80 8.95
CA PRO A 101 17.11 5.16 9.45
C PRO A 101 16.56 6.17 8.45
N GLY A 102 15.79 7.12 8.96
CA GLY A 102 15.15 8.18 8.20
C GLY A 102 13.66 8.28 8.52
N ALA A 103 13.26 9.40 9.09
CA ALA A 103 11.85 9.73 9.26
C ALA A 103 11.46 10.78 8.20
N PRO A 104 10.24 10.75 7.68
CA PRO A 104 9.71 11.88 6.93
C PRO A 104 9.77 13.17 7.76
N ALA A 105 9.74 14.33 7.08
CA ALA A 105 9.75 15.62 7.77
C ALA A 105 8.57 15.71 8.75
N GLU A 106 8.81 16.30 9.94
CA GLU A 106 7.82 16.40 11.02
C GLU A 106 6.48 16.99 10.55
N GLU A 107 6.51 17.94 9.65
CA GLU A 107 5.30 18.57 9.11
C GLU A 107 4.35 17.58 8.38
N LEU A 108 4.85 16.43 7.89
CA LEU A 108 4.02 15.39 7.30
C LEU A 108 3.19 14.62 8.34
N PHE A 109 3.53 14.75 9.63
CA PHE A 109 2.78 14.16 10.74
C PHE A 109 1.95 15.18 11.52
N SER A 110 2.41 16.44 11.54
CA SER A 110 1.80 17.50 12.35
C SER A 110 0.78 18.36 11.59
N LYS A 111 0.70 18.21 10.25
CA LYS A 111 -0.23 18.95 9.39
C LYS A 111 -1.15 18.02 8.64
N PRO A 112 -2.35 18.48 8.21
CA PRO A 112 -3.28 17.67 7.43
C PRO A 112 -2.70 17.26 6.07
N ILE A 113 -3.12 16.09 5.60
CA ILE A 113 -2.97 15.65 4.20
C ILE A 113 -4.36 15.75 3.56
N TYR A 114 -4.52 16.68 2.63
CA TYR A 114 -5.72 16.84 1.83
C TYR A 114 -5.57 16.00 0.56
N ASN A 115 -6.60 15.23 0.23
CA ASN A 115 -6.63 14.41 -0.97
C ASN A 115 -7.74 14.87 -1.88
N THR A 116 -7.46 15.05 -3.16
CA THR A 116 -8.41 15.58 -4.14
C THR A 116 -9.37 14.53 -4.69
N TRP A 117 -9.19 13.23 -4.36
CA TRP A 117 -10.01 12.15 -4.92
C TRP A 117 -11.50 12.27 -4.61
N ILE A 118 -11.83 12.52 -3.36
CA ILE A 118 -13.24 12.60 -2.94
C ILE A 118 -13.97 13.76 -3.61
N GLU A 119 -13.27 14.87 -3.88
CA GLU A 119 -13.86 16.05 -4.49
C GLU A 119 -13.97 15.93 -6.01
N PHE A 120 -12.92 15.43 -6.68
CA PHE A 120 -12.83 15.50 -8.14
C PHE A 120 -12.84 14.15 -8.84
N THR A 121 -12.52 13.06 -8.15
CA THR A 121 -12.31 11.75 -8.78
C THR A 121 -11.37 11.84 -9.97
N PHE A 122 -11.76 11.43 -11.18
CA PHE A 122 -10.98 11.55 -12.41
C PHE A 122 -11.02 12.95 -13.06
N TYR A 123 -11.84 13.86 -12.52
CA TYR A 123 -12.01 15.21 -13.09
C TYR A 123 -11.03 16.23 -12.52
N GLN A 124 -9.80 15.78 -12.26
CA GLN A 124 -8.71 16.64 -11.83
C GLN A 124 -8.43 17.72 -12.88
N SER A 125 -8.25 18.95 -12.45
CA SER A 125 -7.80 20.05 -13.32
C SER A 125 -7.04 21.10 -12.51
N GLN A 126 -6.14 21.80 -13.17
CA GLN A 126 -5.37 22.89 -12.58
C GLN A 126 -6.25 23.92 -11.89
N LYS A 127 -7.32 24.37 -12.57
CA LYS A 127 -8.26 25.35 -12.03
C LYS A 127 -8.94 24.85 -10.75
N ALA A 128 -9.53 23.65 -10.82
CA ALA A 128 -10.25 23.09 -9.66
C ALA A 128 -9.36 22.88 -8.46
N ILE A 129 -8.13 22.41 -8.65
CA ILE A 129 -7.16 22.20 -7.57
C ILE A 129 -6.76 23.52 -6.91
N LEU A 130 -6.53 24.59 -7.68
CA LEU A 130 -6.23 25.90 -7.12
C LEU A 130 -7.40 26.48 -6.33
N GLU A 131 -8.63 26.41 -6.86
CA GLU A 131 -9.86 26.83 -6.17
C GLU A 131 -10.07 26.05 -4.87
N TYR A 132 -9.80 24.76 -4.88
CA TYR A 132 -9.89 23.88 -3.68
C TYR A 132 -8.87 24.30 -2.61
N ALA A 133 -7.62 24.50 -3.01
CA ALA A 133 -6.56 24.94 -2.09
C ALA A 133 -6.85 26.33 -1.48
N GLU A 134 -7.33 27.28 -2.29
CA GLU A 134 -7.74 28.61 -1.82
C GLU A 134 -8.93 28.52 -0.85
N SER A 135 -9.90 27.64 -1.12
CA SER A 135 -11.07 27.42 -0.27
C SER A 135 -10.67 26.84 1.10
N ILE A 136 -9.72 25.90 1.14
CA ILE A 136 -9.14 25.38 2.39
C ILE A 136 -8.56 26.54 3.22
N ARG A 137 -7.75 27.39 2.59
CA ARG A 137 -7.12 28.53 3.27
C ARG A 137 -8.15 29.58 3.73
N LYS A 138 -9.15 29.87 2.89
CA LYS A 138 -10.25 30.80 3.21
C LYS A 138 -11.10 30.30 4.38
N ALA A 139 -11.29 29.00 4.51
CA ALA A 139 -11.99 28.39 5.63
C ALA A 139 -11.18 28.39 6.94
N GLY A 140 -9.97 28.94 6.96
CA GLY A 140 -9.09 28.99 8.14
C GLY A 140 -8.39 27.65 8.45
N MET A 141 -8.48 26.67 7.55
CA MET A 141 -7.80 25.40 7.72
C MET A 141 -6.28 25.55 7.49
N PRO A 142 -5.44 24.84 8.26
CA PRO A 142 -3.99 24.90 8.07
C PRO A 142 -3.58 24.31 6.72
N ALA A 143 -2.60 24.92 6.07
CA ALA A 143 -1.94 24.28 4.94
C ALA A 143 -1.10 23.09 5.42
N GLY A 144 -1.01 22.06 4.59
CA GLY A 144 -0.22 20.87 4.86
C GLY A 144 0.23 20.25 3.54
N VAL A 145 -0.05 18.95 3.33
CA VAL A 145 0.16 18.29 2.05
C VAL A 145 -1.15 18.35 1.25
N LEU A 146 -1.06 18.74 -0.01
CA LEU A 146 -2.15 18.57 -0.99
C LEU A 146 -1.76 17.45 -1.95
N MET A 147 -2.44 16.32 -1.85
CA MET A 147 -2.28 15.18 -2.74
C MET A 147 -3.21 15.32 -3.93
N ILE A 148 -2.62 15.47 -5.11
CA ILE A 148 -3.34 15.40 -6.38
C ILE A 148 -3.48 13.93 -6.73
N ASP A 149 -4.70 13.43 -6.68
CA ASP A 149 -5.02 12.03 -6.84
C ASP A 149 -5.11 11.62 -8.32
N ASP A 150 -5.52 10.39 -8.60
CA ASP A 150 -5.58 9.78 -9.92
C ASP A 150 -6.25 10.68 -10.98
N GLY A 151 -5.83 10.53 -12.22
CA GLY A 151 -6.33 11.31 -13.36
C GLY A 151 -5.58 12.62 -13.63
N TRP A 152 -4.44 12.87 -12.94
CA TRP A 152 -3.57 14.01 -13.21
C TRP A 152 -2.61 13.78 -14.38
N ALA A 153 -2.15 12.53 -14.55
CA ALA A 153 -1.24 12.14 -15.62
C ALA A 153 -1.97 11.83 -16.94
N GLU A 154 -1.24 11.85 -18.03
CA GLU A 154 -1.76 11.49 -19.36
C GLU A 154 -2.16 10.01 -19.42
N TYR A 155 -1.25 9.13 -18.97
CA TYR A 155 -1.41 7.67 -18.88
C TYR A 155 -0.75 7.14 -17.61
N TYR A 156 -1.14 5.98 -17.14
CA TYR A 156 -0.38 5.28 -16.12
C TYR A 156 1.01 4.91 -16.64
N GLY A 157 2.02 5.18 -15.87
CA GLY A 157 3.42 5.04 -16.26
C GLY A 157 4.01 6.26 -16.97
N ASP A 158 3.19 7.22 -17.38
CA ASP A 158 3.62 8.50 -17.93
C ASP A 158 3.36 9.62 -16.92
N TRP A 159 4.32 9.90 -16.08
CA TRP A 159 4.19 10.81 -14.94
C TRP A 159 4.33 12.28 -15.31
N ARG A 160 3.82 12.66 -16.49
CA ARG A 160 3.68 14.06 -16.90
C ARG A 160 2.24 14.52 -16.67
N PHE A 161 2.08 15.76 -16.27
CA PHE A 161 0.75 16.37 -16.18
C PHE A 161 0.04 16.35 -17.54
N HIS A 162 -1.20 15.92 -17.56
CA HIS A 162 -2.05 15.93 -18.75
C HIS A 162 -2.24 17.36 -19.26
N GLY A 163 -1.70 17.69 -20.45
CA GLY A 163 -1.64 19.07 -20.97
C GLY A 163 -2.99 19.76 -21.10
N GLY A 164 -4.06 19.03 -21.42
CA GLY A 164 -5.42 19.58 -21.51
C GLY A 164 -6.06 19.92 -20.17
N LYS A 165 -5.64 19.25 -19.08
CA LYS A 165 -6.16 19.47 -17.72
C LYS A 165 -5.27 20.44 -16.92
N PHE A 166 -3.98 20.44 -17.21
CA PHE A 166 -2.94 21.18 -16.50
C PHE A 166 -2.08 21.97 -17.52
N PRO A 167 -2.59 23.06 -18.08
CA PRO A 167 -1.88 23.82 -19.13
C PRO A 167 -0.59 24.50 -18.63
N GLU A 168 -0.50 24.81 -17.33
CA GLU A 168 0.64 25.50 -16.73
C GLU A 168 0.97 24.87 -15.36
N PRO A 169 1.40 23.59 -15.32
CA PRO A 169 1.56 22.86 -14.06
C PRO A 169 2.60 23.49 -13.12
N GLU A 170 3.67 24.06 -13.66
CA GLU A 170 4.70 24.74 -12.86
C GLU A 170 4.14 25.96 -12.13
N LYS A 171 3.29 26.77 -12.80
CA LYS A 171 2.63 27.91 -12.18
C LYS A 171 1.65 27.45 -11.09
N MET A 172 0.92 26.36 -11.34
CA MET A 172 0.05 25.76 -10.33
C MET A 172 0.85 25.34 -9.09
N LEU A 173 1.93 24.59 -9.30
CA LEU A 173 2.79 24.13 -8.19
C LEU A 173 3.37 25.30 -7.41
N GLN A 174 3.81 26.34 -8.09
CA GLN A 174 4.30 27.56 -7.44
C GLN A 174 3.20 28.24 -6.61
N LYS A 175 1.99 28.38 -7.14
CA LYS A 175 0.86 28.96 -6.42
C LYS A 175 0.46 28.15 -5.19
N LEU A 176 0.43 26.81 -5.29
CA LEU A 176 0.17 25.93 -4.16
C LEU A 176 1.23 26.08 -3.06
N LYS A 177 2.50 26.23 -3.45
CA LYS A 177 3.61 26.50 -2.51
C LYS A 177 3.44 27.86 -1.82
N GLU A 178 3.03 28.90 -2.54
CA GLU A 178 2.74 30.23 -1.96
C GLU A 178 1.59 30.19 -0.95
N LEU A 179 0.59 29.33 -1.19
CA LEU A 179 -0.51 29.06 -0.25
C LEU A 179 -0.07 28.23 0.97
N GLY A 180 1.19 27.75 0.98
CA GLY A 180 1.81 27.00 2.07
C GLY A 180 1.66 25.49 1.97
N PHE A 181 1.15 24.96 0.85
CA PHE A 181 1.02 23.50 0.66
C PHE A 181 2.31 22.89 0.11
N ARG A 182 2.63 21.69 0.60
CA ARG A 182 3.45 20.72 -0.13
C ARG A 182 2.55 19.92 -1.08
N VAL A 183 3.03 19.68 -2.29
CA VAL A 183 2.28 18.90 -3.26
C VAL A 183 2.81 17.48 -3.30
N MET A 184 1.90 16.53 -3.30
CA MET A 184 2.12 15.11 -3.55
C MET A 184 1.24 14.69 -4.74
N VAL A 185 1.71 13.80 -5.58
CA VAL A 185 0.93 13.22 -6.67
C VAL A 185 0.72 11.73 -6.41
N TRP A 186 -0.45 11.23 -6.75
CA TRP A 186 -0.74 9.81 -6.70
C TRP A 186 -0.04 9.08 -7.84
N VAL A 187 0.56 7.94 -7.55
CA VAL A 187 1.22 7.08 -8.52
C VAL A 187 0.90 5.61 -8.25
N CYS A 188 1.03 4.77 -9.27
CA CYS A 188 0.81 3.33 -9.16
C CYS A 188 1.83 2.55 -10.01
N PRO A 189 2.02 1.25 -9.75
CA PRO A 189 2.96 0.42 -10.52
C PRO A 189 2.39 -0.06 -11.86
N TYR A 190 1.30 0.50 -12.31
CA TYR A 190 0.64 0.13 -13.56
C TYR A 190 1.14 0.99 -14.72
N VAL A 191 1.18 0.39 -15.91
CA VAL A 191 1.55 1.06 -17.16
C VAL A 191 0.45 0.81 -18.19
N SER A 192 -0.12 1.89 -18.74
CA SER A 192 -1.16 1.81 -19.76
C SER A 192 -0.63 1.18 -21.04
N ALA A 193 -1.26 0.09 -21.49
CA ALA A 193 -0.77 -0.74 -22.59
C ALA A 193 -0.71 -0.01 -23.95
N ASP A 194 -1.48 1.05 -24.14
CA ASP A 194 -1.53 1.88 -25.33
C ASP A 194 -0.63 3.14 -25.28
N SER A 195 0.18 3.26 -24.22
CA SER A 195 1.10 4.37 -24.05
C SER A 195 2.48 4.13 -24.69
N VAL A 196 3.21 5.20 -24.95
CA VAL A 196 4.63 5.13 -25.37
C VAL A 196 5.46 4.50 -24.25
N LYS A 197 5.12 4.77 -23.01
CA LYS A 197 5.80 4.25 -21.81
C LYS A 197 5.67 2.73 -21.65
N TYR A 198 4.61 2.15 -22.17
CA TYR A 198 4.49 0.68 -22.22
C TYR A 198 5.56 0.08 -23.14
N ARG A 199 5.76 0.63 -24.34
CA ARG A 199 6.77 0.12 -25.29
C ARG A 199 8.17 0.27 -24.73
N GLU A 200 8.46 1.40 -24.12
CA GLU A 200 9.73 1.65 -23.42
C GLU A 200 9.97 0.63 -22.30
N ALA A 201 8.96 0.38 -21.44
CA ALA A 201 9.05 -0.57 -20.36
C ALA A 201 9.16 -2.04 -20.85
N GLU A 202 8.53 -2.37 -21.97
CA GLU A 202 8.65 -3.66 -22.62
C GLU A 202 10.05 -3.87 -23.21
N GLU A 203 10.61 -2.88 -23.93
CA GLU A 203 11.98 -2.90 -24.48
C GLU A 203 13.05 -3.01 -23.39
N LEU A 204 12.83 -2.36 -22.24
CA LEU A 204 13.73 -2.45 -21.07
C LEU A 204 13.56 -3.72 -20.24
N ASP A 205 12.61 -4.57 -20.60
CA ASP A 205 12.33 -5.82 -19.88
C ASP A 205 12.00 -5.62 -18.39
N ILE A 206 11.21 -4.60 -18.07
CA ILE A 206 10.86 -4.21 -16.68
C ILE A 206 9.39 -4.44 -16.31
N LEU A 207 8.67 -5.18 -17.15
CA LEU A 207 7.27 -5.58 -16.89
C LEU A 207 7.17 -7.01 -16.37
N ILE A 208 6.23 -7.25 -15.47
CA ILE A 208 5.88 -8.63 -15.06
C ILE A 208 5.43 -9.40 -16.29
N LYS A 209 5.90 -10.64 -16.43
CA LYS A 209 5.61 -11.53 -17.57
C LYS A 209 4.76 -12.72 -17.18
N ASN A 210 3.99 -13.18 -18.14
CA ASN A 210 3.35 -14.49 -18.13
C ASN A 210 4.38 -15.63 -18.32
N PRO A 211 4.01 -16.89 -18.05
CA PRO A 211 4.89 -18.03 -18.30
C PRO A 211 5.34 -18.21 -19.76
N ASP A 212 4.63 -17.62 -20.71
CA ASP A 212 4.97 -17.60 -22.15
C ASP A 212 5.93 -16.46 -22.52
N GLY A 213 6.37 -15.67 -21.54
CA GLY A 213 7.32 -14.58 -21.71
C GLY A 213 6.70 -13.26 -22.18
N GLN A 214 5.39 -13.19 -22.39
CA GLN A 214 4.71 -11.95 -22.76
C GLN A 214 4.39 -11.10 -21.51
N PRO A 215 4.30 -9.76 -21.64
CA PRO A 215 3.89 -8.90 -20.53
C PRO A 215 2.53 -9.32 -19.95
N TYR A 216 2.46 -9.42 -18.63
CA TYR A 216 1.23 -9.71 -17.90
C TYR A 216 0.34 -8.48 -17.87
N ILE A 217 -0.88 -8.59 -18.39
CA ILE A 217 -1.90 -7.55 -18.32
C ILE A 217 -2.84 -7.85 -17.17
N ALA A 218 -2.68 -7.10 -16.09
CA ALA A 218 -3.51 -7.21 -14.90
C ALA A 218 -4.85 -6.53 -15.09
N ARG A 219 -5.93 -7.20 -14.67
CA ARG A 219 -7.21 -6.55 -14.42
C ARG A 219 -7.19 -5.93 -13.02
N TRP A 220 -7.52 -4.66 -12.94
CA TRP A 220 -7.61 -3.94 -11.67
C TRP A 220 -8.83 -3.02 -11.66
N TRP A 221 -9.04 -2.20 -10.62
CA TRP A 221 -10.25 -1.41 -10.49
C TRP A 221 -10.45 -0.39 -11.64
N ASN A 222 -9.38 0.05 -12.28
CA ASN A 222 -9.44 0.98 -13.42
C ASN A 222 -9.06 0.31 -14.75
N GLY A 223 -9.59 -0.88 -15.01
CA GLY A 223 -9.46 -1.55 -16.30
C GLY A 223 -8.30 -2.54 -16.36
N TYR A 224 -7.48 -2.45 -17.39
CA TYR A 224 -6.40 -3.40 -17.70
C TYR A 224 -5.11 -2.63 -17.95
N SER A 225 -4.02 -3.06 -17.33
CA SER A 225 -2.71 -2.44 -17.48
C SER A 225 -1.60 -3.46 -17.31
N ALA A 226 -0.43 -3.21 -17.91
CA ALA A 226 0.79 -3.91 -17.56
C ALA A 226 1.23 -3.51 -16.15
N VAL A 227 2.12 -4.29 -15.54
CA VAL A 227 2.60 -4.08 -14.18
C VAL A 227 4.12 -4.04 -14.18
N LEU A 228 4.71 -3.02 -13.53
CA LEU A 228 6.15 -2.94 -13.33
C LEU A 228 6.64 -4.09 -12.43
N ASP A 229 7.72 -4.72 -12.82
CA ASP A 229 8.38 -5.77 -12.04
C ASP A 229 9.41 -5.19 -11.08
N PHE A 230 9.00 -4.87 -9.87
CA PHE A 230 9.92 -4.35 -8.85
C PHE A 230 10.88 -5.38 -8.25
N SER A 231 10.84 -6.65 -8.67
CA SER A 231 11.94 -7.58 -8.43
C SER A 231 13.15 -7.24 -9.30
N ASN A 232 12.93 -6.52 -10.41
CA ASN A 232 13.96 -5.93 -11.24
C ASN A 232 14.30 -4.50 -10.76
N PRO A 233 15.55 -4.23 -10.27
CA PRO A 233 15.92 -2.88 -9.81
C PRO A 233 15.80 -1.79 -10.87
N GLU A 234 15.84 -2.14 -12.17
CA GLU A 234 15.65 -1.22 -13.28
C GLU A 234 14.25 -0.60 -13.28
N ALA A 235 13.21 -1.39 -12.97
CA ALA A 235 11.84 -0.89 -12.87
C ALA A 235 11.71 0.21 -11.80
N ALA A 236 12.40 0.05 -10.66
CA ALA A 236 12.41 1.05 -9.61
C ALA A 236 13.18 2.32 -10.00
N ARG A 237 14.24 2.20 -10.81
CA ARG A 237 14.96 3.36 -11.39
C ARG A 237 14.09 4.10 -12.39
N TRP A 238 13.55 3.40 -13.37
CA TRP A 238 12.69 3.94 -14.40
C TRP A 238 11.47 4.69 -13.83
N MET A 239 10.86 4.18 -12.75
CA MET A 239 9.73 4.85 -12.12
C MET A 239 10.11 6.16 -11.40
N LYS A 240 11.41 6.35 -11.06
CA LYS A 240 11.89 7.55 -10.35
C LYS A 240 12.34 8.66 -11.29
N GLU A 241 12.66 8.33 -12.53
CA GLU A 241 13.08 9.24 -13.60
C GLU A 241 11.87 9.88 -14.31
#